data_be6f3efec04f3e2fd538bc50638a653a
#
_entry.id   be6f3efec04f3e2fd538bc50638a653a
#
_cell.length_a   1.000
_cell.length_b   1.000
_cell.length_c   1.000
_cell.angle_alpha   90.00
_cell.angle_beta   90.00
_cell.angle_gamma   90.00
#
_symmetry.space_group_name_H-M   'P 1'
#
loop_
_entity.id
_entity.type
_entity.pdbx_description
1 polymer ?
#
loop_
_entity_poly.entity_id
_entity_poly.type
_entity_poly.pdbx_seq_one_letter_code
_entity_poly.pdbx_strand_id
1 'polypeptide(L)'
;MKAEQENNIIAKIYDAALLPALWLEVIQDIVQYTQSHSAIFTGLDQFNPAYDFVYTYNIPEESLAAYQDERIRVIDMKLHMPLWNEIDMGEALNQDCRHYADQPGTEQYIFYEKCLKPTGIGYMAGVLLDRGNYRWAVMGLHRAPHTQGFEATELNFLKRIGIHLRRSLQIHRQISLVQQDNISLYTILDCLKIGIILLDQDLKLSYSNPLAQSMIEASTCLEMDMHNRLKTPVGDQERLDRLLSSALLEDTSISSEIGGVLAVQDSKGQQLMLTVVPFKRLKKMQQFSEAQHQIAVFMTDKNRHYSLSRAYLQQAYQLSKREFDLCELLINGYKLEEIATKCGITLSSVRTYFKNIYEKTDCTSQIELMHLLMGCTIHFEHIN
;
A
#
# COMPACT_ATOMS: atom_id res chain seq x y z
N MET A 1 34.41 17.08 18.65
CA MET A 1 33.15 16.96 19.42
C MET A 1 31.95 17.53 18.67
N LYS A 2 31.76 18.85 18.52
CA LYS A 2 30.54 19.36 17.83
C LYS A 2 30.36 18.90 16.38
N ALA A 3 31.44 18.85 15.57
CA ALA A 3 31.36 18.37 14.17
C ALA A 3 31.05 16.87 14.09
N GLU A 4 31.53 16.08 14.98
CA GLU A 4 31.25 14.64 15.07
C GLU A 4 29.78 14.37 15.46
N GLN A 5 29.24 15.15 16.40
CA GLN A 5 27.82 15.08 16.76
C GLN A 5 26.93 15.50 15.61
N GLU A 6 27.28 16.55 14.85
CA GLU A 6 26.54 16.98 13.67
C GLU A 6 26.53 15.89 12.59
N ASN A 7 27.67 15.24 12.32
CA ASN A 7 27.77 14.14 11.38
C ASN A 7 26.91 12.93 11.80
N ASN A 8 26.87 12.63 13.11
CA ASN A 8 26.00 11.57 13.64
C ASN A 8 24.52 11.88 13.44
N ILE A 9 24.10 13.12 13.68
CA ILE A 9 22.73 13.58 13.43
C ILE A 9 22.39 13.42 11.94
N ILE A 10 23.30 13.84 11.05
CA ILE A 10 23.12 13.71 9.60
C ILE A 10 22.97 12.25 9.18
N ALA A 11 23.79 11.34 9.72
CA ALA A 11 23.66 9.91 9.43
C ALA A 11 22.28 9.38 9.85
N LYS A 12 21.85 9.65 11.08
CA LYS A 12 20.51 9.26 11.57
C LYS A 12 19.35 9.87 10.75
N ILE A 13 19.50 11.09 10.22
CA ILE A 13 18.50 11.70 9.33
C ILE A 13 18.29 10.84 8.09
N TYR A 14 19.34 10.26 7.50
CA TYR A 14 19.22 9.39 6.34
C TYR A 14 18.70 8.00 6.72
N ASP A 15 19.09 7.47 7.87
CA ASP A 15 18.54 6.21 8.39
C ASP A 15 17.02 6.32 8.65
N ALA A 16 16.58 7.48 9.18
CA ALA A 16 15.16 7.75 9.41
C ALA A 16 14.32 7.84 8.11
N ALA A 17 14.94 8.10 6.96
CA ALA A 17 14.25 8.00 5.68
C ALA A 17 13.81 6.58 5.36
N LEU A 18 14.59 5.58 5.80
CA LEU A 18 14.31 4.16 5.61
C LEU A 18 13.49 3.56 6.76
N LEU A 19 13.71 4.05 7.98
CA LEU A 19 13.10 3.58 9.21
C LEU A 19 12.46 4.74 9.97
N PRO A 20 11.18 5.07 9.71
CA PRO A 20 10.50 6.25 10.26
C PRO A 20 10.49 6.33 11.79
N ALA A 21 10.59 5.19 12.49
CA ALA A 21 10.69 5.16 13.95
C ALA A 21 11.89 5.92 14.49
N LEU A 22 12.96 6.11 13.71
CA LEU A 22 14.17 6.82 14.11
C LEU A 22 13.99 8.35 14.14
N TRP A 23 12.92 8.91 13.58
CA TRP A 23 12.68 10.35 13.62
C TRP A 23 12.64 10.93 15.02
N LEU A 24 12.10 10.19 16.00
CA LEU A 24 12.09 10.65 17.39
C LEU A 24 13.51 10.80 17.97
N GLU A 25 14.41 9.87 17.65
CA GLU A 25 15.81 9.94 18.06
C GLU A 25 16.53 11.11 17.38
N VAL A 26 16.29 11.33 16.10
CA VAL A 26 16.83 12.49 15.36
C VAL A 26 16.40 13.80 16.02
N ILE A 27 15.13 13.94 16.38
CA ILE A 27 14.60 15.13 17.04
C ILE A 27 15.26 15.32 18.42
N GLN A 28 15.40 14.25 19.19
CA GLN A 28 16.08 14.28 20.51
C GLN A 28 17.52 14.75 20.38
N ASP A 29 18.28 14.21 19.43
CA ASP A 29 19.67 14.61 19.19
C ASP A 29 19.78 16.09 18.78
N ILE A 30 18.86 16.58 17.92
CA ILE A 30 18.81 17.99 17.51
C ILE A 30 18.47 18.88 18.69
N VAL A 31 17.49 18.51 19.52
CA VAL A 31 17.10 19.23 20.73
C VAL A 31 18.28 19.33 21.70
N GLN A 32 18.98 18.23 21.92
CA GLN A 32 20.16 18.20 22.80
C GLN A 32 21.30 19.06 22.23
N TYR A 33 21.57 18.96 20.93
CA TYR A 33 22.65 19.75 20.30
C TYR A 33 22.40 21.25 20.38
N THR A 34 21.14 21.66 20.19
CA THR A 34 20.72 23.08 20.20
C THR A 34 20.33 23.58 21.58
N GLN A 35 20.39 22.73 22.62
CA GLN A 35 19.93 23.05 23.98
C GLN A 35 18.47 23.60 23.99
N SER A 36 17.64 23.03 23.14
CA SER A 36 16.23 23.36 23.06
C SER A 36 15.43 22.66 24.16
N HIS A 37 14.23 23.16 24.46
CA HIS A 37 13.33 22.59 25.48
C HIS A 37 12.38 21.56 24.86
N SER A 38 11.83 21.89 23.70
CA SER A 38 10.89 21.05 22.97
C SER A 38 11.07 21.22 21.47
N ALA A 39 10.46 20.32 20.70
CA ALA A 39 10.52 20.37 19.25
C ALA A 39 9.25 19.80 18.59
N ILE A 40 8.99 20.27 17.38
CA ILE A 40 8.00 19.71 16.48
C ILE A 40 8.64 19.49 15.10
N PHE A 41 8.37 18.34 14.51
CA PHE A 41 8.70 18.04 13.13
C PHE A 41 7.44 17.58 12.43
N THR A 42 6.94 18.40 11.50
CA THR A 42 5.66 18.16 10.87
C THR A 42 5.75 18.34 9.36
N GLY A 43 4.97 17.55 8.65
CA GLY A 43 4.74 17.67 7.22
C GLY A 43 3.29 17.40 6.90
N LEU A 44 2.74 18.18 5.97
CA LEU A 44 1.39 18.05 5.45
C LEU A 44 1.44 17.99 3.94
N ASP A 45 0.63 17.10 3.34
CA ASP A 45 0.44 16.98 1.91
C ASP A 45 -1.04 16.81 1.59
N GLN A 46 -1.70 17.87 1.14
CA GLN A 46 -3.15 17.86 0.89
C GLN A 46 -3.56 16.91 -0.25
N PHE A 47 -2.65 16.58 -1.16
CA PHE A 47 -2.93 15.63 -2.25
C PHE A 47 -2.73 14.18 -1.83
N ASN A 48 -1.84 13.95 -0.88
CA ASN A 48 -1.58 12.61 -0.38
C ASN A 48 -1.39 12.63 1.14
N PRO A 49 -2.49 12.60 1.91
CA PRO A 49 -2.45 12.60 3.38
C PRO A 49 -1.65 11.42 3.99
N ALA A 50 -1.34 10.39 3.21
CA ALA A 50 -0.45 9.32 3.66
C ALA A 50 0.99 9.79 3.93
N TYR A 51 1.35 10.98 3.47
CA TYR A 51 2.64 11.63 3.78
C TYR A 51 2.57 12.63 4.92
N ASP A 52 1.40 12.80 5.52
CA ASP A 52 1.26 13.64 6.70
C ASP A 52 1.96 12.97 7.88
N PHE A 53 2.74 13.75 8.60
CA PHE A 53 3.37 13.28 9.82
C PHE A 53 3.51 14.41 10.83
N VAL A 54 3.48 14.05 12.10
CA VAL A 54 3.75 14.94 13.21
C VAL A 54 4.57 14.16 14.24
N TYR A 55 5.82 14.56 14.42
CA TYR A 55 6.67 14.08 15.50
C TYR A 55 6.90 15.22 16.49
N THR A 56 6.72 14.97 17.76
CA THR A 56 6.87 15.96 18.82
C THR A 56 7.82 15.44 19.89
N TYR A 57 8.57 16.37 20.49
CA TYR A 57 9.41 16.10 21.64
C TYR A 57 9.09 17.11 22.73
N ASN A 58 8.77 16.62 23.94
CA ASN A 58 8.47 17.41 25.13
C ASN A 58 7.40 18.49 24.89
N ILE A 59 6.33 18.14 24.15
CA ILE A 59 5.11 18.95 23.97
C ILE A 59 3.97 18.26 24.74
N PRO A 60 3.33 18.91 25.71
CA PRO A 60 2.25 18.35 26.49
C PRO A 60 1.03 17.97 25.63
N GLU A 61 0.32 16.91 26.01
CA GLU A 61 -0.93 16.49 25.33
C GLU A 61 -1.97 17.59 25.31
N GLU A 62 -2.03 18.44 26.33
CA GLU A 62 -2.92 19.59 26.37
C GLU A 62 -2.70 20.55 25.21
N SER A 63 -1.45 20.85 24.86
CA SER A 63 -1.10 21.71 23.73
C SER A 63 -1.43 21.02 22.40
N LEU A 64 -1.22 19.71 22.28
CA LEU A 64 -1.57 18.94 21.11
C LEU A 64 -3.10 18.84 20.93
N ALA A 65 -3.84 18.66 22.03
CA ALA A 65 -5.31 18.65 22.00
C ALA A 65 -5.88 20.02 21.60
N ALA A 66 -5.29 21.13 22.10
CA ALA A 66 -5.68 22.48 21.68
C ALA A 66 -5.51 22.68 20.16
N TYR A 67 -4.51 22.08 19.56
CA TYR A 67 -4.24 22.16 18.12
C TYR A 67 -5.23 21.36 17.26
N GLN A 68 -6.08 20.49 17.85
CA GLN A 68 -7.20 19.86 17.14
C GLN A 68 -8.33 20.87 16.81
N ASP A 69 -8.40 21.98 17.55
CA ASP A 69 -9.34 23.06 17.22
C ASP A 69 -8.88 23.79 15.95
N GLU A 70 -9.77 23.80 14.93
CA GLU A 70 -9.52 24.46 13.65
C GLU A 70 -9.21 25.97 13.84
N ARG A 71 -9.85 26.61 14.81
CA ARG A 71 -9.60 28.02 15.14
C ARG A 71 -8.15 28.25 15.53
N ILE A 72 -7.56 27.38 16.34
CA ILE A 72 -6.16 27.49 16.77
C ILE A 72 -5.22 27.30 15.59
N ARG A 73 -5.49 26.32 14.71
CA ARG A 73 -4.70 26.12 13.47
C ARG A 73 -4.76 27.34 12.55
N VAL A 74 -5.94 27.95 12.38
CA VAL A 74 -6.09 29.18 11.57
C VAL A 74 -5.29 30.34 12.17
N ILE A 75 -5.32 30.50 13.50
CA ILE A 75 -4.52 31.52 14.19
C ILE A 75 -3.02 31.29 13.97
N ASP A 76 -2.55 30.04 14.18
CA ASP A 76 -1.14 29.67 13.95
C ASP A 76 -0.70 30.00 12.52
N MET A 77 -1.51 29.60 11.53
CA MET A 77 -1.22 29.90 10.12
C MET A 77 -1.14 31.41 9.85
N LYS A 78 -2.05 32.20 10.42
CA LYS A 78 -2.01 33.67 10.26
C LYS A 78 -0.77 34.30 10.88
N LEU A 79 -0.33 33.78 12.01
CA LEU A 79 0.81 34.34 12.73
C LEU A 79 2.15 33.95 12.09
N HIS A 80 2.28 32.72 11.61
CA HIS A 80 3.57 32.18 11.23
C HIS A 80 3.76 32.02 9.70
N MET A 81 2.70 31.82 8.92
CA MET A 81 2.83 31.71 7.46
C MET A 81 3.48 32.92 6.78
N PRO A 82 3.23 34.18 7.19
CA PRO A 82 3.95 35.31 6.61
C PRO A 82 5.46 35.20 6.77
N LEU A 83 5.93 34.78 7.97
CA LEU A 83 7.36 34.61 8.26
C LEU A 83 7.99 33.52 7.40
N TRP A 84 7.29 32.39 7.26
CA TRP A 84 7.75 31.29 6.42
C TRP A 84 7.77 31.66 4.93
N ASN A 85 6.90 32.56 4.49
CA ASN A 85 6.85 32.99 3.09
C ASN A 85 8.01 33.93 2.72
N GLU A 86 8.66 34.55 3.68
CA GLU A 86 9.79 35.45 3.47
C GLU A 86 11.14 34.73 3.31
N ILE A 87 11.21 33.44 3.63
CA ILE A 87 12.47 32.68 3.55
C ILE A 87 12.40 31.57 2.49
N ASP A 88 13.54 31.17 1.96
CA ASP A 88 13.64 30.05 1.04
C ASP A 88 13.66 28.69 1.76
N MET A 89 13.36 27.64 1.01
CA MET A 89 13.43 26.27 1.52
C MET A 89 14.88 25.92 1.92
N GLY A 90 15.04 25.40 3.12
CA GLY A 90 16.33 25.12 3.75
C GLY A 90 16.85 26.28 4.61
N GLU A 91 16.22 27.45 4.53
CA GLU A 91 16.53 28.58 5.41
C GLU A 91 15.86 28.42 6.78
N ALA A 92 16.52 29.00 7.80
CA ALA A 92 16.05 28.98 9.18
C ALA A 92 15.69 30.39 9.65
N LEU A 93 14.65 30.45 10.45
CA LEU A 93 14.23 31.68 11.14
C LEU A 93 14.15 31.45 12.65
N ASN A 94 14.14 32.54 13.41
CA ASN A 94 13.82 32.55 14.84
C ASN A 94 12.81 33.64 15.15
N GLN A 95 12.09 33.47 16.25
CA GLN A 95 11.08 34.39 16.71
C GLN A 95 11.06 34.46 18.24
N ASP A 96 10.96 35.68 18.76
CA ASP A 96 10.66 35.92 20.17
C ASP A 96 9.14 36.01 20.33
N CYS A 97 8.55 35.02 20.99
CA CYS A 97 7.11 34.93 21.20
C CYS A 97 6.65 35.44 22.57
N ARG A 98 7.56 35.94 23.42
CA ARG A 98 7.22 36.38 24.79
C ARG A 98 6.20 37.50 24.80
N HIS A 99 6.27 38.41 23.82
CA HIS A 99 5.34 39.54 23.69
C HIS A 99 3.88 39.10 23.38
N TYR A 100 3.64 37.85 23.03
CA TYR A 100 2.26 37.35 22.82
C TYR A 100 1.46 37.33 24.12
N ALA A 101 2.14 37.18 25.27
CA ALA A 101 1.53 37.24 26.59
C ALA A 101 1.00 38.65 26.97
N ASP A 102 1.53 39.70 26.35
CA ASP A 102 1.29 41.09 26.73
C ASP A 102 0.08 41.70 26.04
N GLN A 103 -0.65 40.97 25.19
CA GLN A 103 -1.73 41.48 24.36
C GLN A 103 -3.06 40.74 24.56
N PRO A 104 -3.71 40.80 25.74
CA PRO A 104 -4.97 40.10 26.00
C PRO A 104 -6.06 40.41 24.98
N GLY A 105 -6.74 39.35 24.51
CA GLY A 105 -7.85 39.47 23.53
C GLY A 105 -7.41 39.43 22.06
N THR A 106 -6.10 39.39 21.76
CA THR A 106 -5.60 39.22 20.40
C THR A 106 -5.45 37.71 20.02
N GLU A 107 -5.30 37.45 18.73
CA GLU A 107 -5.03 36.08 18.23
C GLU A 107 -3.70 35.54 18.78
N GLN A 108 -2.66 36.40 18.91
CA GLN A 108 -1.38 36.04 19.55
C GLN A 108 -1.58 35.56 20.98
N TYR A 109 -2.37 36.29 21.79
CA TYR A 109 -2.67 35.90 23.16
C TYR A 109 -3.42 34.58 23.26
N ILE A 110 -4.39 34.35 22.37
CA ILE A 110 -5.15 33.10 22.33
C ILE A 110 -4.18 31.92 22.04
N PHE A 111 -3.29 32.09 21.06
CA PHE A 111 -2.29 31.09 20.71
C PHE A 111 -1.29 30.85 21.85
N TYR A 112 -0.84 31.94 22.50
CA TYR A 112 0.01 31.85 23.67
C TYR A 112 -0.64 31.04 24.79
N GLU A 113 -1.84 31.37 25.22
CA GLU A 113 -2.52 30.69 26.34
C GLU A 113 -2.79 29.20 26.03
N LYS A 114 -3.09 28.85 24.79
CA LYS A 114 -3.48 27.49 24.41
C LYS A 114 -2.30 26.59 24.03
N CYS A 115 -1.27 27.14 23.41
CA CYS A 115 -0.18 26.36 22.83
C CYS A 115 1.20 26.67 23.46
N LEU A 116 1.57 27.95 23.61
CA LEU A 116 2.92 28.30 24.03
C LEU A 116 3.11 28.19 25.54
N LYS A 117 2.17 28.70 26.30
CA LYS A 117 2.25 28.73 27.79
C LYS A 117 2.26 27.33 28.40
N PRO A 118 1.37 26.38 28.04
CA PRO A 118 1.42 25.03 28.59
C PRO A 118 2.72 24.29 28.23
N THR A 119 3.29 24.58 27.05
CA THR A 119 4.58 23.99 26.64
C THR A 119 5.79 24.75 27.22
N GLY A 120 5.59 25.95 27.82
CA GLY A 120 6.67 26.77 28.33
C GLY A 120 7.53 27.41 27.24
N ILE A 121 6.96 27.76 26.11
CA ILE A 121 7.66 28.33 24.95
C ILE A 121 7.74 29.84 25.06
N GLY A 122 8.95 30.38 25.00
CA GLY A 122 9.22 31.83 24.89
C GLY A 122 9.90 32.19 23.57
N TYR A 123 10.69 31.29 23.04
CA TYR A 123 11.41 31.48 21.78
C TYR A 123 11.19 30.29 20.87
N MET A 124 11.03 30.55 19.59
CA MET A 124 10.96 29.56 18.53
C MET A 124 12.07 29.76 17.51
N ALA A 125 12.63 28.67 17.01
CA ALA A 125 13.43 28.66 15.80
C ALA A 125 12.96 27.53 14.93
N GLY A 126 13.12 27.65 13.63
CA GLY A 126 12.74 26.55 12.75
C GLY A 126 13.37 26.67 11.39
N VAL A 127 13.33 25.56 10.66
CA VAL A 127 13.79 25.45 9.28
C VAL A 127 12.67 25.01 8.38
N LEU A 128 12.52 25.72 7.25
CA LEU A 128 11.54 25.41 6.22
C LEU A 128 12.08 24.30 5.31
N LEU A 129 11.39 23.15 5.28
CA LEU A 129 11.87 21.97 4.57
C LEU A 129 11.15 21.75 3.24
N ASP A 130 9.86 22.05 3.18
CA ASP A 130 9.07 21.98 1.95
C ASP A 130 8.01 23.07 1.94
N ARG A 131 7.82 23.68 0.77
CA ARG A 131 6.76 24.64 0.48
C ARG A 131 6.40 24.51 -0.98
N GLY A 132 5.45 23.65 -1.27
CA GLY A 132 4.91 23.45 -2.60
C GLY A 132 3.44 23.84 -2.67
N ASN A 133 2.84 23.72 -3.84
CA ASN A 133 1.40 23.78 -3.97
C ASN A 133 0.81 22.65 -3.12
N TYR A 134 0.09 23.02 -2.03
CA TYR A 134 -0.58 22.10 -1.11
C TYR A 134 0.34 21.19 -0.28
N ARG A 135 1.64 21.52 -0.18
CA ARG A 135 2.60 20.81 0.67
C ARG A 135 3.34 21.76 1.58
N TRP A 136 3.59 21.27 2.79
CA TRP A 136 4.27 22.01 3.83
C TRP A 136 5.09 21.08 4.73
N ALA A 137 6.31 21.44 5.05
CA ALA A 137 7.07 20.72 6.06
C ALA A 137 8.04 21.67 6.78
N VAL A 138 8.05 21.59 8.10
CA VAL A 138 8.93 22.38 8.97
C VAL A 138 9.46 21.52 10.13
N MET A 139 10.65 21.89 10.60
CA MET A 139 11.12 21.49 11.91
C MET A 139 11.21 22.74 12.79
N GLY A 140 10.47 22.74 13.88
CA GLY A 140 10.45 23.80 14.88
C GLY A 140 11.16 23.35 16.17
N LEU A 141 11.92 24.26 16.76
CA LEU A 141 12.60 24.11 18.06
C LEU A 141 12.16 25.22 18.98
N HIS A 142 12.06 24.93 20.26
CA HIS A 142 11.54 25.88 21.23
C HIS A 142 12.46 25.99 22.45
N ARG A 143 12.52 27.20 23.02
CA ARG A 143 13.19 27.50 24.28
C ARG A 143 12.25 28.20 25.26
N ALA A 144 12.54 28.01 26.54
CA ALA A 144 11.77 28.61 27.61
C ALA A 144 11.93 30.15 27.69
N PRO A 145 10.94 30.91 28.19
CA PRO A 145 10.98 32.38 28.19
C PRO A 145 12.06 32.99 29.04
N HIS A 146 12.60 32.25 30.02
CA HIS A 146 13.68 32.70 30.92
C HIS A 146 15.08 32.32 30.43
N THR A 147 15.20 31.69 29.28
CA THR A 147 16.48 31.31 28.67
C THR A 147 16.90 32.33 27.61
N GLN A 148 18.12 32.15 27.07
CA GLN A 148 18.58 32.92 25.92
C GLN A 148 17.89 32.47 24.65
N GLY A 149 17.49 33.41 23.78
CA GLY A 149 16.93 33.09 22.43
C GLY A 149 17.94 32.36 21.55
N PHE A 150 17.49 31.95 20.37
CA PHE A 150 18.36 31.28 19.39
C PHE A 150 19.29 32.30 18.73
N GLU A 151 20.56 31.95 18.62
CA GLU A 151 21.60 32.77 18.00
C GLU A 151 21.95 32.28 16.59
N ALA A 152 22.85 33.02 15.91
CA ALA A 152 23.29 32.69 14.57
C ALA A 152 23.96 31.31 14.48
N THR A 153 24.57 30.83 15.54
CA THR A 153 25.22 29.51 15.58
C THR A 153 24.23 28.37 15.42
N GLU A 154 23.10 28.43 16.14
CA GLU A 154 22.04 27.42 16.05
C GLU A 154 21.26 27.54 14.75
N LEU A 155 20.99 28.76 14.29
CA LEU A 155 20.33 28.95 12.99
C LEU A 155 21.18 28.42 11.83
N ASN A 156 22.50 28.66 11.86
CA ASN A 156 23.42 28.10 10.87
C ASN A 156 23.49 26.57 10.93
N PHE A 157 23.40 25.98 12.12
CA PHE A 157 23.29 24.54 12.27
C PHE A 157 21.97 24.02 11.64
N LEU A 158 20.83 24.66 11.96
CA LEU A 158 19.53 24.30 11.38
C LEU A 158 19.54 24.39 9.85
N LYS A 159 20.16 25.42 9.27
CA LYS A 159 20.32 25.54 7.82
C LYS A 159 21.12 24.38 7.24
N ARG A 160 22.24 23.99 7.87
CA ARG A 160 23.04 22.86 7.39
C ARG A 160 22.28 21.54 7.44
N ILE A 161 21.66 21.20 8.57
CA ILE A 161 20.88 19.96 8.69
C ILE A 161 19.58 20.03 7.88
N GLY A 162 19.01 21.22 7.65
CA GLY A 162 17.81 21.44 6.88
C GLY A 162 17.91 20.87 5.45
N ILE A 163 19.08 20.98 4.83
CA ILE A 163 19.36 20.39 3.51
C ILE A 163 19.23 18.86 3.57
N HIS A 164 19.75 18.24 4.63
CA HIS A 164 19.72 16.79 4.84
C HIS A 164 18.32 16.30 5.21
N LEU A 165 17.62 17.01 6.11
CA LEU A 165 16.22 16.73 6.46
C LEU A 165 15.31 16.75 5.22
N ARG A 166 15.44 17.80 4.41
CA ARG A 166 14.69 17.93 3.16
C ARG A 166 14.96 16.77 2.21
N ARG A 167 16.22 16.41 2.01
CA ARG A 167 16.60 15.29 1.12
C ARG A 167 16.09 13.95 1.68
N SER A 168 16.18 13.74 2.98
CA SER A 168 15.66 12.56 3.65
C SER A 168 14.14 12.43 3.49
N LEU A 169 13.38 13.52 3.64
CA LEU A 169 11.94 13.54 3.35
C LEU A 169 11.61 13.20 1.89
N GLN A 170 12.41 13.70 0.94
CA GLN A 170 12.22 13.35 -0.47
C GLN A 170 12.46 11.85 -0.72
N ILE A 171 13.50 11.28 -0.12
CA ILE A 171 13.80 9.83 -0.20
C ILE A 171 12.65 9.03 0.43
N HIS A 172 12.22 9.42 1.63
CA HIS A 172 11.11 8.76 2.33
C HIS A 172 9.83 8.74 1.47
N ARG A 173 9.47 9.88 0.87
CA ARG A 173 8.32 9.97 -0.04
C ARG A 173 8.44 9.04 -1.24
N GLN A 174 9.62 8.97 -1.87
CA GLN A 174 9.84 8.08 -3.01
C GLN A 174 9.68 6.60 -2.62
N ILE A 175 10.23 6.21 -1.49
CA ILE A 175 10.11 4.85 -0.97
C ILE A 175 8.65 4.53 -0.64
N SER A 176 7.95 5.45 0.05
CA SER A 176 6.54 5.28 0.42
C SER A 176 5.63 5.18 -0.81
N LEU A 177 5.89 5.96 -1.87
CA LEU A 177 5.17 5.85 -3.15
C LEU A 177 5.31 4.44 -3.75
N VAL A 178 6.55 3.95 -3.85
CA VAL A 178 6.82 2.60 -4.39
C VAL A 178 6.16 1.52 -3.52
N GLN A 179 6.20 1.67 -2.21
CA GLN A 179 5.53 0.73 -1.29
C GLN A 179 4.01 0.75 -1.46
N GLN A 180 3.41 1.94 -1.58
CA GLN A 180 1.98 2.09 -1.78
C GLN A 180 1.51 1.52 -3.12
N ASP A 181 2.27 1.75 -4.19
CA ASP A 181 2.02 1.15 -5.50
C ASP A 181 2.09 -0.37 -5.44
N ASN A 182 3.10 -0.92 -4.75
CA ASN A 182 3.23 -2.36 -4.54
C ASN A 182 2.04 -2.93 -3.74
N ILE A 183 1.63 -2.29 -2.64
CA ILE A 183 0.46 -2.71 -1.84
C ILE A 183 -0.79 -2.72 -2.73
N SER A 184 -1.00 -1.68 -3.53
CA SER A 184 -2.15 -1.58 -4.43
C SER A 184 -2.15 -2.70 -5.47
N LEU A 185 -0.99 -3.01 -6.06
CA LEU A 185 -0.85 -4.11 -7.01
C LEU A 185 -1.11 -5.47 -6.35
N TYR A 186 -0.56 -5.73 -5.16
CA TYR A 186 -0.84 -6.97 -4.42
C TYR A 186 -2.31 -7.08 -4.04
N THR A 187 -2.95 -5.98 -3.62
CA THR A 187 -4.39 -5.98 -3.33
C THR A 187 -5.21 -6.37 -4.56
N ILE A 188 -4.84 -5.90 -5.76
CA ILE A 188 -5.48 -6.34 -7.01
C ILE A 188 -5.26 -7.84 -7.25
N LEU A 189 -4.03 -8.34 -7.06
CA LEU A 189 -3.74 -9.77 -7.20
C LEU A 189 -4.51 -10.62 -6.18
N ASP A 190 -4.69 -10.11 -4.95
CA ASP A 190 -5.46 -10.77 -3.89
C ASP A 190 -6.95 -10.90 -4.23
N CYS A 191 -7.50 -9.93 -4.98
CA CYS A 191 -8.90 -9.95 -5.41
C CYS A 191 -9.15 -10.92 -6.57
N LEU A 192 -8.11 -11.41 -7.27
CA LEU A 192 -8.29 -12.29 -8.42
C LEU A 192 -8.72 -13.69 -7.98
N LYS A 193 -9.72 -14.24 -8.66
CA LYS A 193 -10.20 -15.62 -8.45
C LYS A 193 -9.34 -16.68 -9.16
N ILE A 194 -8.05 -16.46 -9.20
CA ILE A 194 -7.05 -17.41 -9.66
C ILE A 194 -5.94 -17.46 -8.60
N GLY A 195 -5.46 -18.64 -8.25
CA GLY A 195 -4.31 -18.76 -7.36
C GLY A 195 -3.07 -18.22 -8.06
N ILE A 196 -2.35 -17.32 -7.40
CA ILE A 196 -1.14 -16.69 -7.95
C ILE A 196 0.00 -16.89 -6.96
N ILE A 197 1.10 -17.44 -7.46
CA ILE A 197 2.36 -17.56 -6.74
C ILE A 197 3.44 -16.89 -7.57
N LEU A 198 4.26 -16.05 -6.93
CA LEU A 198 5.47 -15.51 -7.53
C LEU A 198 6.68 -16.15 -6.86
N LEU A 199 7.62 -16.61 -7.68
CA LEU A 199 8.88 -17.19 -7.23
C LEU A 199 10.04 -16.27 -7.62
N ASP A 200 11.05 -16.20 -6.75
CA ASP A 200 12.30 -15.49 -7.01
C ASP A 200 13.26 -16.31 -7.88
N GLN A 201 14.46 -15.79 -8.11
CA GLN A 201 15.51 -16.46 -8.87
C GLN A 201 16.00 -17.78 -8.26
N ASP A 202 15.83 -17.96 -6.95
CA ASP A 202 16.18 -19.18 -6.23
C ASP A 202 15.01 -20.17 -6.14
N LEU A 203 13.91 -19.89 -6.88
CA LEU A 203 12.64 -20.64 -6.86
C LEU A 203 11.96 -20.65 -5.48
N LYS A 204 12.24 -19.65 -4.65
CA LYS A 204 11.58 -19.47 -3.36
C LYS A 204 10.35 -18.59 -3.53
N LEU A 205 9.36 -18.85 -2.70
CA LEU A 205 8.14 -18.05 -2.63
C LEU A 205 8.48 -16.60 -2.27
N SER A 206 8.14 -15.67 -3.16
CA SER A 206 8.22 -14.22 -2.92
C SER A 206 6.86 -13.60 -2.65
N TYR A 207 5.78 -14.16 -3.21
CA TYR A 207 4.40 -13.75 -2.98
C TYR A 207 3.43 -14.89 -3.29
N SER A 208 2.32 -14.96 -2.55
CA SER A 208 1.15 -15.78 -2.88
C SER A 208 -0.13 -15.06 -2.47
N ASN A 209 -1.13 -15.06 -3.35
CA ASN A 209 -2.42 -14.50 -2.97
C ASN A 209 -3.21 -15.46 -2.05
N PRO A 210 -4.24 -14.94 -1.32
CA PRO A 210 -5.01 -15.76 -0.37
C PRO A 210 -5.63 -17.01 -1.00
N LEU A 211 -6.02 -16.94 -2.27
CA LEU A 211 -6.59 -18.08 -2.97
C LEU A 211 -5.54 -19.17 -3.23
N ALA A 212 -4.32 -18.82 -3.62
CA ALA A 212 -3.24 -19.80 -3.77
C ALA A 212 -2.92 -20.48 -2.44
N GLN A 213 -2.87 -19.72 -1.34
CA GLN A 213 -2.66 -20.26 0.01
C GLN A 213 -3.75 -21.26 0.38
N SER A 214 -5.02 -20.89 0.21
CA SER A 214 -6.14 -21.78 0.50
C SER A 214 -6.15 -23.04 -0.38
N MET A 215 -5.73 -22.92 -1.65
CA MET A 215 -5.60 -24.09 -2.53
C MET A 215 -4.48 -25.04 -2.09
N ILE A 216 -3.34 -24.50 -1.64
CA ILE A 216 -2.23 -25.32 -1.10
C ILE A 216 -2.67 -26.01 0.18
N GLU A 217 -3.30 -25.30 1.11
CA GLU A 217 -3.78 -25.86 2.38
C GLU A 217 -4.87 -26.93 2.21
N ALA A 218 -5.77 -26.74 1.26
CA ALA A 218 -6.88 -27.64 1.01
C ALA A 218 -6.48 -28.91 0.20
N SER A 219 -5.34 -28.89 -0.50
CA SER A 219 -4.94 -29.94 -1.41
C SER A 219 -3.73 -30.74 -0.87
N THR A 220 -3.64 -32.00 -1.25
CA THR A 220 -2.44 -32.81 -1.06
C THR A 220 -1.59 -32.91 -2.31
N CYS A 221 -1.96 -32.14 -3.37
CA CYS A 221 -1.26 -32.12 -4.65
C CYS A 221 -0.06 -31.19 -4.67
N LEU A 222 -0.05 -30.19 -3.79
CA LEU A 222 0.97 -29.15 -3.77
C LEU A 222 1.23 -28.72 -2.33
N GLU A 223 2.48 -28.57 -1.97
CA GLU A 223 2.90 -28.13 -0.65
C GLU A 223 4.10 -27.17 -0.74
N MET A 224 4.41 -26.48 0.33
CA MET A 224 5.61 -25.68 0.49
C MET A 224 6.59 -26.44 1.38
N ASP A 225 7.83 -26.58 0.92
CA ASP A 225 8.88 -27.19 1.74
C ASP A 225 9.43 -26.21 2.80
N MET A 226 10.32 -26.71 3.66
CA MET A 226 10.97 -25.92 4.71
C MET A 226 11.84 -24.76 4.18
N HIS A 227 12.11 -24.72 2.89
CA HIS A 227 12.86 -23.66 2.20
C HIS A 227 11.96 -22.73 1.38
N ASN A 228 10.64 -22.77 1.58
CA ASN A 228 9.64 -22.03 0.84
C ASN A 228 9.66 -22.30 -0.68
N ARG A 229 9.89 -23.56 -1.09
CA ARG A 229 9.84 -24.00 -2.48
C ARG A 229 8.61 -24.86 -2.71
N LEU A 230 8.05 -24.78 -3.91
CA LEU A 230 6.90 -25.61 -4.31
C LEU A 230 7.30 -27.07 -4.45
N LYS A 231 6.50 -27.94 -3.85
CA LYS A 231 6.63 -29.40 -3.91
C LYS A 231 5.32 -30.04 -4.37
N THR A 232 5.46 -31.09 -5.18
CA THR A 232 4.36 -31.94 -5.64
C THR A 232 4.62 -33.38 -5.24
N PRO A 233 3.61 -34.28 -5.27
CA PRO A 233 3.81 -35.70 -5.09
C PRO A 233 4.83 -36.27 -6.06
N VAL A 234 5.52 -37.39 -5.66
CA VAL A 234 6.67 -38.01 -6.30
C VAL A 234 6.39 -38.32 -7.75
N GLY A 235 5.73 -38.14 -8.56
CA GLY A 235 5.58 -38.35 -10.00
C GLY A 235 5.58 -37.05 -10.81
N ASP A 236 5.20 -35.98 -10.18
CA ASP A 236 5.04 -34.67 -10.86
C ASP A 236 6.20 -33.70 -10.55
N GLN A 237 6.99 -33.96 -9.50
CA GLN A 237 8.07 -33.07 -9.08
C GLN A 237 9.09 -32.80 -10.18
N GLU A 238 9.55 -33.84 -10.88
CA GLU A 238 10.51 -33.67 -11.97
C GLU A 238 9.97 -32.85 -13.15
N ARG A 239 8.65 -32.93 -13.37
CA ARG A 239 7.97 -32.12 -14.41
C ARG A 239 7.87 -30.69 -13.98
N LEU A 240 7.50 -30.42 -12.70
CA LEU A 240 7.48 -29.09 -12.13
C LEU A 240 8.87 -28.46 -12.16
N ASP A 241 9.89 -29.14 -11.70
CA ASP A 241 11.27 -28.64 -11.67
C ASP A 241 11.77 -28.30 -13.09
N ARG A 242 11.45 -29.12 -14.11
CA ARG A 242 11.75 -28.81 -15.51
C ARG A 242 11.06 -27.55 -16.01
N LEU A 243 9.76 -27.36 -15.70
CA LEU A 243 9.00 -26.17 -16.09
C LEU A 243 9.55 -24.91 -15.41
N LEU A 244 9.83 -24.99 -14.11
CA LEU A 244 10.40 -23.87 -13.36
C LEU A 244 11.81 -23.53 -13.87
N SER A 245 12.65 -24.53 -14.10
CA SER A 245 14.00 -24.32 -14.63
C SER A 245 13.97 -23.73 -16.05
N SER A 246 13.06 -24.20 -16.92
CA SER A 246 12.90 -23.64 -18.28
C SER A 246 12.47 -22.20 -18.26
N ALA A 247 11.62 -21.80 -17.28
CA ALA A 247 11.16 -20.44 -17.12
C ALA A 247 12.27 -19.48 -16.61
N LEU A 248 13.32 -19.98 -15.98
CA LEU A 248 14.49 -19.18 -15.56
C LEU A 248 15.50 -18.95 -16.69
N LEU A 249 15.51 -19.76 -17.75
CA LEU A 249 16.49 -19.65 -18.84
C LEU A 249 16.31 -18.36 -19.64
N GLU A 250 17.40 -17.62 -19.85
CA GLU A 250 17.40 -16.35 -20.62
C GLU A 250 17.41 -16.57 -22.14
N ASP A 251 17.81 -17.74 -22.61
CA ASP A 251 18.16 -17.94 -24.00
C ASP A 251 16.93 -18.23 -24.88
N THR A 252 16.52 -17.22 -25.63
CA THR A 252 15.40 -17.28 -26.58
C THR A 252 15.79 -17.89 -27.94
N SER A 253 17.01 -18.36 -28.08
CA SER A 253 17.55 -18.85 -29.36
C SER A 253 17.17 -20.32 -29.69
N ILE A 254 16.60 -21.03 -28.76
CA ILE A 254 16.10 -22.39 -28.97
C ILE A 254 14.58 -22.37 -28.75
N SER A 255 13.82 -22.72 -29.76
CA SER A 255 12.36 -22.76 -29.81
C SER A 255 11.74 -23.86 -28.92
N SER A 256 12.11 -23.92 -27.66
CA SER A 256 11.46 -24.76 -26.66
C SER A 256 10.46 -23.86 -25.90
N GLU A 257 9.27 -24.39 -25.66
CA GLU A 257 8.22 -23.74 -24.89
C GLU A 257 8.78 -23.30 -23.53
N ILE A 258 8.90 -21.96 -23.33
CA ILE A 258 9.39 -21.37 -22.08
C ILE A 258 8.25 -21.38 -21.08
N GLY A 259 8.38 -22.14 -19.97
CA GLY A 259 7.29 -22.39 -19.03
C GLY A 259 6.37 -23.49 -19.50
N GLY A 260 5.09 -23.46 -19.16
CA GLY A 260 4.11 -24.45 -19.60
C GLY A 260 3.04 -24.77 -18.57
N VAL A 261 2.28 -25.81 -18.82
CA VAL A 261 1.15 -26.25 -17.99
C VAL A 261 1.42 -27.62 -17.41
N LEU A 262 1.15 -27.79 -16.12
CA LEU A 262 1.23 -29.07 -15.40
C LEU A 262 -0.11 -29.31 -14.67
N ALA A 263 -0.74 -30.45 -14.92
CA ALA A 263 -1.85 -30.92 -14.12
C ALA A 263 -1.28 -31.85 -13.02
N VAL A 264 -1.50 -31.51 -11.77
CA VAL A 264 -1.17 -32.33 -10.60
C VAL A 264 -2.45 -32.89 -10.00
N GLN A 265 -2.41 -34.16 -9.58
CA GLN A 265 -3.59 -34.83 -9.04
C GLN A 265 -3.24 -35.54 -7.73
N ASP A 266 -4.13 -35.42 -6.74
CA ASP A 266 -3.99 -36.11 -5.49
C ASP A 266 -4.62 -37.54 -5.53
N SER A 267 -4.38 -38.28 -4.46
CA SER A 267 -4.95 -39.63 -4.27
C SER A 267 -6.48 -39.64 -4.16
N LYS A 268 -7.11 -38.48 -3.92
CA LYS A 268 -8.56 -38.31 -3.81
C LYS A 268 -9.22 -37.89 -5.12
N GLY A 269 -8.42 -37.70 -6.17
CA GLY A 269 -8.92 -37.29 -7.49
C GLY A 269 -9.08 -35.76 -7.63
N GLN A 270 -8.67 -34.94 -6.67
CA GLN A 270 -8.61 -33.51 -6.82
C GLN A 270 -7.49 -33.15 -7.81
N GLN A 271 -7.78 -32.31 -8.79
CA GLN A 271 -6.84 -31.92 -9.83
C GLN A 271 -6.63 -30.40 -9.81
N LEU A 272 -5.36 -30.00 -9.62
CA LEU A 272 -4.92 -28.63 -9.78
C LEU A 272 -4.17 -28.49 -11.10
N MET A 273 -4.43 -27.40 -11.81
CA MET A 273 -3.69 -27.03 -13.01
C MET A 273 -2.76 -25.88 -12.65
N LEU A 274 -1.46 -26.10 -12.86
CA LEU A 274 -0.39 -25.12 -12.66
C LEU A 274 0.05 -24.61 -14.03
N THR A 275 0.00 -23.30 -14.23
CA THR A 275 0.54 -22.65 -15.43
C THR A 275 1.75 -21.83 -15.02
N VAL A 276 2.93 -22.26 -15.45
CA VAL A 276 4.22 -21.62 -15.16
C VAL A 276 4.56 -20.64 -16.26
N VAL A 277 4.74 -19.38 -15.92
CA VAL A 277 5.01 -18.29 -16.87
C VAL A 277 6.24 -17.50 -16.40
N PRO A 278 7.25 -17.28 -17.26
CA PRO A 278 8.37 -16.41 -16.93
C PRO A 278 7.90 -14.95 -16.84
N PHE A 279 8.25 -14.28 -15.75
CA PHE A 279 7.94 -12.88 -15.52
C PHE A 279 9.17 -12.02 -15.76
N LYS A 280 9.41 -11.63 -17.03
CA LYS A 280 10.56 -10.78 -17.38
C LYS A 280 10.27 -9.32 -17.02
N ARG A 281 11.06 -8.76 -16.12
CA ARG A 281 11.07 -7.30 -15.89
C ARG A 281 11.54 -6.59 -17.17
N LEU A 282 10.78 -5.59 -17.62
CA LEU A 282 11.15 -4.75 -18.76
C LEU A 282 12.55 -4.13 -18.54
N LYS A 283 13.45 -4.32 -19.48
CA LYS A 283 14.87 -3.88 -19.47
C LYS A 283 15.16 -2.40 -19.18
N LYS A 284 14.16 -1.54 -19.04
CA LYS A 284 14.32 -0.08 -18.88
C LYS A 284 14.85 0.39 -17.51
N MET A 285 14.99 -0.47 -16.51
CA MET A 285 15.49 -0.13 -15.17
C MET A 285 16.81 -0.80 -14.78
N GLN A 286 17.57 -1.32 -15.74
CA GLN A 286 18.71 -2.20 -15.50
C GLN A 286 20.04 -1.51 -15.15
N GLN A 287 20.09 -0.20 -14.87
CA GLN A 287 21.39 0.44 -14.59
C GLN A 287 21.98 0.15 -13.18
N PHE A 288 21.22 -0.39 -12.23
CA PHE A 288 21.68 -0.59 -10.85
C PHE A 288 21.19 -1.88 -10.16
N SER A 289 20.56 -2.83 -10.86
CA SER A 289 20.13 -4.10 -10.25
C SER A 289 20.25 -5.21 -11.28
N GLU A 290 20.90 -6.30 -10.90
CA GLU A 290 20.88 -7.56 -11.64
C GLU A 290 19.43 -7.98 -11.89
N ALA A 291 19.14 -8.39 -13.12
CA ALA A 291 17.79 -8.80 -13.52
C ALA A 291 17.35 -9.99 -12.67
N GLN A 292 16.55 -9.75 -11.65
CA GLN A 292 15.90 -10.81 -10.91
C GLN A 292 14.81 -11.39 -11.81
N HIS A 293 15.05 -12.57 -12.38
CA HIS A 293 14.01 -13.34 -13.05
C HIS A 293 13.00 -13.76 -12.01
N GLN A 294 11.74 -13.49 -12.27
CA GLN A 294 10.65 -14.00 -11.44
C GLN A 294 9.76 -14.89 -12.29
N ILE A 295 9.24 -15.94 -11.69
CA ILE A 295 8.30 -16.85 -12.29
C ILE A 295 6.94 -16.62 -11.65
N ALA A 296 5.90 -16.50 -12.48
CA ALA A 296 4.51 -16.56 -12.03
C ALA A 296 3.98 -17.99 -12.23
N VAL A 297 3.38 -18.55 -11.19
CA VAL A 297 2.64 -19.81 -11.24
C VAL A 297 1.18 -19.49 -10.97
N PHE A 298 0.35 -19.68 -11.99
CA PHE A 298 -1.09 -19.56 -11.87
C PHE A 298 -1.68 -20.91 -11.54
N MET A 299 -2.59 -20.94 -10.55
CA MET A 299 -3.23 -22.13 -10.06
C MET A 299 -4.72 -22.08 -10.29
N THR A 300 -5.26 -23.13 -10.91
CA THR A 300 -6.72 -23.29 -11.08
C THR A 300 -7.14 -24.69 -10.65
N ASP A 301 -8.29 -24.77 -9.97
CA ASP A 301 -8.94 -26.04 -9.63
C ASP A 301 -9.95 -26.37 -10.74
N LYS A 302 -9.87 -27.55 -11.29
CA LYS A 302 -10.81 -28.04 -12.33
C LYS A 302 -12.26 -28.12 -11.83
N ASN A 303 -12.44 -28.32 -10.53
CA ASN A 303 -13.75 -28.48 -9.89
C ASN A 303 -14.30 -27.17 -9.32
N ARG A 304 -13.70 -26.03 -9.67
CA ARG A 304 -14.09 -24.74 -9.13
C ARG A 304 -15.50 -24.36 -9.54
N HIS A 305 -16.30 -23.96 -8.56
CA HIS A 305 -17.59 -23.34 -8.82
C HIS A 305 -17.42 -21.87 -9.25
N TYR A 306 -18.05 -21.54 -10.38
CA TYR A 306 -18.16 -20.15 -10.83
C TYR A 306 -19.29 -19.47 -10.08
N SER A 307 -19.02 -18.30 -9.55
CA SER A 307 -20.03 -17.40 -8.98
C SER A 307 -20.37 -16.29 -9.95
N LEU A 308 -21.64 -16.00 -10.10
CA LEU A 308 -22.13 -14.89 -10.93
C LEU A 308 -22.42 -13.66 -10.05
N SER A 309 -22.25 -12.46 -10.60
CA SER A 309 -22.69 -11.25 -9.95
C SER A 309 -24.21 -11.10 -10.06
N ARG A 310 -24.92 -11.39 -8.96
CA ARG A 310 -26.37 -11.26 -8.91
C ARG A 310 -26.83 -9.83 -9.17
N ALA A 311 -26.16 -8.85 -8.53
CA ALA A 311 -26.50 -7.44 -8.71
C ALA A 311 -26.35 -7.02 -10.17
N TYR A 312 -25.26 -7.42 -10.84
CA TYR A 312 -25.04 -7.12 -12.24
C TYR A 312 -26.11 -7.75 -13.15
N LEU A 313 -26.37 -9.05 -13.02
CA LEU A 313 -27.34 -9.75 -13.86
C LEU A 313 -28.78 -9.25 -13.65
N GLN A 314 -29.11 -8.86 -12.41
CA GLN A 314 -30.41 -8.23 -12.14
C GLN A 314 -30.50 -6.82 -12.74
N GLN A 315 -29.45 -6.03 -12.67
CA GLN A 315 -29.46 -4.67 -13.21
C GLN A 315 -29.39 -4.64 -14.73
N ALA A 316 -28.53 -5.46 -15.33
CA ALA A 316 -28.29 -5.45 -16.78
C ALA A 316 -29.40 -6.21 -17.58
N TYR A 317 -29.89 -7.33 -17.03
CA TYR A 317 -30.80 -8.23 -17.76
C TYR A 317 -32.13 -8.47 -17.04
N GLN A 318 -32.34 -7.83 -15.89
CA GLN A 318 -33.57 -7.97 -15.08
C GLN A 318 -33.90 -9.43 -14.73
N LEU A 319 -32.85 -10.25 -14.50
CA LEU A 319 -33.04 -11.63 -14.10
C LEU A 319 -33.61 -11.69 -12.68
N SER A 320 -34.69 -12.50 -12.52
CA SER A 320 -35.23 -12.80 -11.18
C SER A 320 -34.28 -13.68 -10.39
N LYS A 321 -34.52 -13.76 -9.07
CA LYS A 321 -33.72 -14.64 -8.18
C LYS A 321 -33.64 -16.06 -8.71
N ARG A 322 -34.77 -16.60 -9.20
CA ARG A 322 -34.84 -17.97 -9.68
C ARG A 322 -34.09 -18.17 -10.99
N GLU A 323 -34.18 -17.22 -11.90
CA GLU A 323 -33.44 -17.23 -13.16
C GLU A 323 -31.94 -17.15 -12.92
N PHE A 324 -31.51 -16.32 -11.92
CA PHE A 324 -30.12 -16.26 -11.50
C PHE A 324 -29.61 -17.61 -10.97
N ASP A 325 -30.36 -18.27 -10.06
CA ASP A 325 -29.97 -19.56 -9.49
C ASP A 325 -29.80 -20.64 -10.61
N LEU A 326 -30.65 -20.61 -11.64
CA LEU A 326 -30.54 -21.49 -12.80
C LEU A 326 -29.30 -21.17 -13.65
N CYS A 327 -29.00 -19.90 -13.88
CA CYS A 327 -27.80 -19.49 -14.60
C CYS A 327 -26.53 -19.91 -13.86
N GLU A 328 -26.52 -19.81 -12.53
CA GLU A 328 -25.38 -20.20 -11.70
C GLU A 328 -25.13 -21.72 -11.76
N LEU A 329 -26.17 -22.53 -11.74
CA LEU A 329 -26.04 -23.97 -11.94
C LEU A 329 -25.60 -24.31 -13.38
N LEU A 330 -26.10 -23.62 -14.39
CA LEU A 330 -25.72 -23.85 -15.78
C LEU A 330 -24.24 -23.58 -16.02
N ILE A 331 -23.70 -22.44 -15.53
CA ILE A 331 -22.30 -22.09 -15.72
C ILE A 331 -21.36 -23.05 -15.00
N ASN A 332 -21.84 -23.68 -13.92
CA ASN A 332 -21.13 -24.74 -13.20
C ASN A 332 -21.27 -26.14 -13.84
N GLY A 333 -21.77 -26.21 -15.08
CA GLY A 333 -21.76 -27.42 -15.89
C GLY A 333 -22.89 -28.41 -15.62
N TYR A 334 -23.88 -28.05 -14.78
CA TYR A 334 -25.03 -28.93 -14.54
C TYR A 334 -25.96 -29.02 -15.77
N LYS A 335 -26.38 -30.24 -16.09
CA LYS A 335 -27.36 -30.48 -17.16
C LYS A 335 -28.76 -30.05 -16.71
N LEU A 336 -29.67 -29.79 -17.67
CA LEU A 336 -31.02 -29.30 -17.35
C LEU A 336 -31.81 -30.25 -16.42
N GLU A 337 -31.58 -31.54 -16.53
CA GLU A 337 -32.19 -32.57 -15.67
C GLU A 337 -31.68 -32.48 -14.23
N GLU A 338 -30.36 -32.23 -14.08
CA GLU A 338 -29.73 -32.08 -12.76
C GLU A 338 -30.15 -30.75 -12.13
N ILE A 339 -30.26 -29.68 -12.92
CA ILE A 339 -30.78 -28.38 -12.49
C ILE A 339 -32.23 -28.54 -11.99
N ALA A 340 -33.09 -29.27 -12.72
CA ALA A 340 -34.45 -29.54 -12.30
C ALA A 340 -34.52 -30.21 -10.94
N THR A 341 -33.68 -31.23 -10.74
CA THR A 341 -33.58 -31.98 -9.45
C THR A 341 -33.09 -31.08 -8.33
N LYS A 342 -31.98 -30.34 -8.53
CA LYS A 342 -31.41 -29.44 -7.53
C LYS A 342 -32.36 -28.31 -7.14
N CYS A 343 -33.11 -27.81 -8.08
CA CYS A 343 -34.08 -26.73 -7.89
C CYS A 343 -35.46 -27.19 -7.39
N GLY A 344 -35.75 -28.51 -7.36
CA GLY A 344 -37.04 -29.06 -6.96
C GLY A 344 -38.16 -28.67 -7.89
N ILE A 345 -37.92 -28.61 -9.20
CA ILE A 345 -38.89 -28.24 -10.23
C ILE A 345 -38.86 -29.24 -11.40
N THR A 346 -39.90 -29.22 -12.26
CA THR A 346 -39.95 -30.11 -13.43
C THR A 346 -38.99 -29.65 -14.53
N LEU A 347 -38.53 -30.56 -15.36
CA LEU A 347 -37.69 -30.24 -16.53
C LEU A 347 -38.40 -29.27 -17.50
N SER A 348 -39.72 -29.37 -17.62
CA SER A 348 -40.52 -28.43 -18.44
C SER A 348 -40.47 -27.01 -17.86
N SER A 349 -40.51 -26.88 -16.54
CA SER A 349 -40.36 -25.59 -15.86
C SER A 349 -38.96 -24.98 -16.11
N VAL A 350 -37.89 -25.82 -16.01
CA VAL A 350 -36.52 -25.38 -16.29
C VAL A 350 -36.41 -24.83 -17.72
N ARG A 351 -36.96 -25.54 -18.70
CA ARG A 351 -36.97 -25.07 -20.10
C ARG A 351 -37.75 -23.78 -20.30
N THR A 352 -38.83 -23.57 -19.57
CA THR A 352 -39.60 -22.32 -19.60
C THR A 352 -38.78 -21.17 -19.02
N TYR A 353 -38.06 -21.38 -17.89
CA TYR A 353 -37.18 -20.38 -17.34
C TYR A 353 -36.05 -20.03 -18.31
N PHE A 354 -35.38 -21.01 -18.92
CA PHE A 354 -34.34 -20.72 -19.90
C PHE A 354 -34.85 -19.97 -21.11
N LYS A 355 -36.07 -20.24 -21.56
CA LYS A 355 -36.70 -19.45 -22.63
C LYS A 355 -36.80 -17.97 -22.23
N ASN A 356 -37.28 -17.68 -21.02
CA ASN A 356 -37.37 -16.31 -20.50
C ASN A 356 -36.00 -15.69 -20.34
N ILE A 357 -34.98 -16.46 -19.87
CA ILE A 357 -33.58 -15.99 -19.74
C ILE A 357 -33.04 -15.60 -21.11
N TYR A 358 -33.24 -16.44 -22.15
CA TYR A 358 -32.80 -16.13 -23.51
C TYR A 358 -33.45 -14.85 -24.03
N GLU A 359 -34.75 -14.65 -23.81
CA GLU A 359 -35.47 -13.43 -24.21
C GLU A 359 -34.93 -12.19 -23.49
N LYS A 360 -34.58 -12.30 -22.20
CA LYS A 360 -34.04 -11.18 -21.40
C LYS A 360 -32.56 -10.87 -21.72
N THR A 361 -31.79 -11.86 -22.11
CA THR A 361 -30.35 -11.72 -22.38
C THR A 361 -30.04 -11.55 -23.88
N ASP A 362 -31.05 -11.59 -24.73
CA ASP A 362 -30.94 -11.58 -26.21
C ASP A 362 -30.02 -12.69 -26.75
N CYS A 363 -30.00 -13.83 -26.05
CA CYS A 363 -29.27 -15.01 -26.47
C CYS A 363 -30.20 -15.97 -27.25
N THR A 364 -29.68 -16.60 -28.30
CA THR A 364 -30.42 -17.55 -29.14
C THR A 364 -30.10 -19.01 -28.84
N SER A 365 -29.02 -19.25 -28.11
CA SER A 365 -28.52 -20.58 -27.78
C SER A 365 -27.92 -20.69 -26.39
N GLN A 366 -27.82 -21.93 -25.87
CA GLN A 366 -27.14 -22.21 -24.61
C GLN A 366 -25.68 -21.83 -24.66
N ILE A 367 -25.02 -21.94 -25.82
CA ILE A 367 -23.61 -21.57 -26.00
C ILE A 367 -23.44 -20.06 -25.86
N GLU A 368 -24.31 -19.27 -26.51
CA GLU A 368 -24.28 -17.81 -26.38
C GLU A 368 -24.55 -17.37 -24.95
N LEU A 369 -25.52 -17.97 -24.26
CA LEU A 369 -25.76 -17.69 -22.85
C LEU A 369 -24.55 -18.04 -21.99
N MET A 370 -23.91 -19.19 -22.24
CA MET A 370 -22.69 -19.57 -21.52
C MET A 370 -21.56 -18.54 -21.72
N HIS A 371 -21.34 -18.06 -22.94
CA HIS A 371 -20.37 -17.01 -23.22
C HIS A 371 -20.68 -15.71 -22.47
N LEU A 372 -21.92 -15.30 -22.48
CA LEU A 372 -22.38 -14.13 -21.76
C LEU A 372 -22.17 -14.30 -20.25
N LEU A 373 -22.56 -15.42 -19.66
CA LEU A 373 -22.42 -15.71 -18.26
C LEU A 373 -20.94 -15.79 -17.84
N MET A 374 -20.07 -16.35 -18.68
CA MET A 374 -18.62 -16.36 -18.44
C MET A 374 -18.04 -14.94 -18.34
N GLY A 375 -18.52 -14.02 -19.20
CA GLY A 375 -18.16 -12.60 -19.09
C GLY A 375 -18.71 -11.90 -17.84
N CYS A 376 -19.75 -12.47 -17.23
CA CYS A 376 -20.39 -11.95 -16.01
C CYS A 376 -19.89 -12.64 -14.72
N THR A 377 -18.95 -13.59 -14.83
CA THR A 377 -18.36 -14.21 -13.63
C THR A 377 -17.60 -13.18 -12.83
N ILE A 378 -17.77 -13.23 -11.50
CA ILE A 378 -16.99 -12.39 -10.60
C ILE A 378 -15.57 -12.94 -10.60
N HIS A 379 -14.66 -12.24 -11.26
CA HIS A 379 -13.21 -12.55 -11.21
C HIS A 379 -12.52 -11.96 -10.00
N PHE A 380 -13.22 -11.11 -9.24
CA PHE A 380 -12.71 -10.44 -8.05
C PHE A 380 -13.53 -10.85 -6.82
N GLU A 381 -12.88 -11.04 -5.69
CA GLU A 381 -13.56 -11.07 -4.40
C GLU A 381 -13.91 -9.64 -3.99
N HIS A 382 -15.13 -9.44 -3.46
CA HIS A 382 -15.48 -8.14 -2.90
C HIS A 382 -14.61 -7.88 -1.67
N ILE A 383 -13.86 -6.79 -1.70
CA ILE A 383 -13.21 -6.24 -0.52
C ILE A 383 -14.36 -5.66 0.33
N ASN A 384 -14.65 -6.31 1.46
CA ASN A 384 -15.56 -5.79 2.48
C ASN A 384 -14.83 -4.76 3.35
#